data_4b3389aa6a88a414b566ffa898072332
#
_entry.id   4b3389aa6a88a414b566ffa898072332
#
_cell.length_a   1.000
_cell.length_b   1.000
_cell.length_c   1.000
_cell.angle_alpha   90.00
_cell.angle_beta   90.00
_cell.angle_gamma   90.00
#
_symmetry.space_group_name_H-M   'P 1'
#
loop_
_entity.id
_entity.type
_entity.pdbx_description
1 polymer ?
#
loop_
_entity_poly.entity_id
_entity_poly.type
_entity_poly.pdbx_seq_one_letter_code
_entity_poly.pdbx_strand_id
1 'polypeptide(L)'
;MVSSVLLSLLGLLSLIAGCLPNPAETGSGSSPIAALSEPSGEAPSGAQITSRGWRPPAPLDAKRAFSYLERLCKIGSRTTGTAGMLQQQRLLEDHFVALGGKPEWQVFMHKHPLTGQQVEVKNLIVRWKPELKQRVLLCSHYDTRPYPDQDPKNPRGLFVGANDGGSSTALLMELGHAVPKMDLKVGVDFVFFDAEELVYIDNGMTLGDYFVGSTYFAEQIVSAPTETTYRAGILMDMIGDKELQLSWDEVSFKYAPLLAKEVWGIAKELGLKEFSPRVLHSIRDDHLPLNQIAKIPTIDIIDFDYPTIASRSRSHWHTMADTPDKCSGESITKVAAVVMTWLQRQKP
;
A
#
# COMPACT_ATOMS: atom_id res chain seq x y z
N MET A 1 17.34 -40.62 -44.48
CA MET A 1 18.49 -39.84 -44.90
C MET A 1 18.62 -38.75 -43.87
N VAL A 2 19.42 -38.95 -42.81
CA VAL A 2 20.79 -38.46 -42.60
C VAL A 2 20.80 -36.92 -42.73
N SER A 3 21.08 -36.11 -41.73
CA SER A 3 22.25 -36.08 -40.87
C SER A 3 22.07 -35.22 -39.63
N SER A 4 22.62 -35.71 -38.58
CA SER A 4 22.97 -35.04 -37.33
C SER A 4 24.15 -34.12 -37.51
N VAL A 5 24.23 -32.99 -36.80
CA VAL A 5 25.51 -32.42 -36.37
C VAL A 5 25.38 -31.94 -34.93
N LEU A 6 26.05 -32.67 -34.04
CA LEU A 6 26.52 -32.26 -32.73
C LEU A 6 27.75 -31.35 -32.90
N LEU A 7 27.83 -30.28 -32.10
CA LEU A 7 29.15 -29.78 -31.68
C LEU A 7 29.05 -29.24 -30.23
N SER A 8 29.77 -29.94 -29.39
CA SER A 8 30.18 -29.60 -28.03
C SER A 8 31.47 -28.75 -28.07
N LEU A 9 31.77 -27.95 -27.08
CA LEU A 9 32.94 -27.98 -26.20
C LEU A 9 33.17 -26.70 -25.40
N LEU A 10 33.38 -26.92 -24.11
CA LEU A 10 34.38 -26.36 -23.16
C LEU A 10 34.41 -24.83 -22.98
N GLY A 11 34.26 -24.28 -21.82
CA GLY A 11 34.93 -24.61 -20.55
C GLY A 11 36.11 -23.67 -20.30
N LEU A 12 35.96 -22.71 -19.34
CA LEU A 12 37.15 -22.22 -18.60
C LEU A 12 36.75 -21.67 -17.24
N LEU A 13 37.13 -22.43 -16.20
CA LEU A 13 37.31 -21.94 -14.84
C LEU A 13 38.53 -21.00 -14.80
N SER A 14 38.46 -19.93 -14.03
CA SER A 14 39.66 -19.32 -13.45
C SER A 14 39.34 -18.82 -12.04
N LEU A 15 39.76 -19.59 -11.05
CA LEU A 15 40.05 -19.18 -9.70
C LEU A 15 41.32 -18.32 -9.70
N ILE A 16 41.29 -17.18 -9.01
CA ILE A 16 42.51 -16.66 -8.37
C ILE A 16 42.10 -16.13 -6.98
N ALA A 17 42.66 -16.78 -5.96
CA ALA A 17 42.72 -16.34 -4.58
C ALA A 17 43.99 -15.51 -4.38
N GLY A 18 43.97 -14.62 -3.41
CA GLY A 18 45.23 -14.17 -2.85
C GLY A 18 45.24 -12.81 -2.19
N CYS A 19 45.28 -12.85 -0.87
CA CYS A 19 46.17 -12.16 0.07
C CYS A 19 45.84 -10.73 0.55
N LEU A 20 45.52 -10.67 1.82
CA LEU A 20 45.87 -9.59 2.78
C LEU A 20 47.39 -9.54 2.99
N PRO A 21 48.01 -8.44 3.46
CA PRO A 21 47.91 -8.07 4.89
C PRO A 21 47.94 -6.56 5.27
N ASN A 22 47.53 -6.28 6.49
CA ASN A 22 47.89 -5.12 7.28
C ASN A 22 49.37 -5.16 7.69
N PRO A 23 50.09 -4.06 8.03
CA PRO A 23 49.99 -3.54 9.39
C PRO A 23 50.17 -2.01 9.60
N ALA A 24 49.87 -1.62 10.84
CA ALA A 24 49.97 -0.35 11.50
C ALA A 24 51.32 0.37 11.36
N GLU A 25 51.27 1.71 11.46
CA GLU A 25 52.26 2.46 12.29
C GLU A 25 51.71 3.82 12.77
N THR A 26 52.02 4.09 13.98
CA THR A 26 51.94 5.15 14.93
C THR A 26 52.47 6.51 14.48
N GLY A 27 51.84 7.61 14.94
CA GLY A 27 52.42 8.95 14.86
C GLY A 27 51.65 9.97 15.71
N SER A 28 52.14 10.21 16.90
CA SER A 28 51.71 11.22 17.86
C SER A 28 51.95 12.65 17.37
N GLY A 29 51.04 13.57 17.67
CA GLY A 29 51.24 15.00 17.48
C GLY A 29 50.16 15.81 18.16
N SER A 30 50.35 16.09 19.45
CA SER A 30 49.57 17.02 20.24
C SER A 30 49.99 18.46 20.00
N SER A 31 49.04 19.38 19.79
CA SER A 31 49.18 20.78 20.19
C SER A 31 47.80 21.43 20.37
N PRO A 32 47.61 22.33 21.33
CA PRO A 32 46.32 22.70 21.88
C PRO A 32 45.70 23.88 21.13
N ILE A 33 44.40 23.82 20.88
CA ILE A 33 43.63 24.98 20.44
C ILE A 33 42.71 25.44 21.58
N ALA A 34 42.76 26.73 21.79
CA ALA A 34 42.16 27.50 22.86
C ALA A 34 40.66 27.28 23.06
N ALA A 35 40.27 27.25 24.33
CA ALA A 35 38.88 27.31 24.77
C ALA A 35 38.25 28.66 24.38
N LEU A 36 37.20 28.60 23.57
CA LEU A 36 36.24 29.69 23.41
C LEU A 36 35.04 29.41 24.32
N SER A 37 34.81 30.36 25.21
CA SER A 37 33.71 30.40 26.18
C SER A 37 32.33 30.34 25.49
N GLU A 38 31.50 29.39 25.88
CA GLU A 38 30.09 29.33 25.54
C GLU A 38 29.28 30.43 26.24
N PRO A 39 28.33 31.07 25.58
CA PRO A 39 27.34 31.88 26.26
C PRO A 39 26.27 30.98 26.90
N SER A 40 26.08 31.14 28.20
CA SER A 40 24.99 30.54 28.97
C SER A 40 23.64 31.08 28.50
N GLY A 41 22.98 30.33 27.61
CA GLY A 41 21.60 30.51 27.28
C GLY A 41 20.78 29.41 27.97
N GLU A 42 19.91 29.80 28.90
CA GLU A 42 18.95 28.91 29.55
C GLU A 42 18.11 28.21 28.49
N ALA A 43 18.14 26.88 28.49
CA ALA A 43 17.26 26.06 27.69
C ALA A 43 15.82 26.26 28.21
N PRO A 44 14.83 26.46 27.30
CA PRO A 44 13.45 26.50 27.74
C PRO A 44 13.07 25.15 28.33
N SER A 45 12.51 25.21 29.55
CA SER A 45 11.94 24.12 30.33
C SER A 45 11.25 23.10 29.46
N GLY A 46 11.72 21.85 29.55
CA GLY A 46 11.16 20.72 28.81
C GLY A 46 9.67 20.60 29.02
N ALA A 47 8.92 20.80 27.99
CA ALA A 47 7.55 20.32 27.91
C ALA A 47 7.60 18.80 28.05
N GLN A 48 7.16 18.31 29.21
CA GLN A 48 6.89 16.91 29.41
C GLN A 48 5.85 16.50 28.35
N ILE A 49 6.28 15.78 27.32
CA ILE A 49 5.40 15.07 26.40
C ILE A 49 4.76 13.94 27.22
N THR A 50 3.66 14.26 27.88
CA THR A 50 2.77 13.21 28.39
C THR A 50 2.37 12.37 27.20
N SER A 51 2.54 11.08 27.28
CA SER A 51 2.08 10.08 26.33
C SER A 51 0.55 10.07 26.26
N ARG A 52 -0.06 11.11 25.70
CA ARG A 52 -1.43 11.08 25.22
C ARG A 52 -1.40 10.23 23.96
N GLY A 53 -2.09 9.08 24.00
CA GLY A 53 -2.26 8.22 22.83
C GLY A 53 -2.77 9.03 21.62
N TRP A 54 -2.49 8.53 20.44
CA TRP A 54 -2.94 9.12 19.17
C TRP A 54 -4.44 9.46 19.22
N ARG A 55 -4.78 10.66 18.78
CA ARG A 55 -6.16 11.08 18.58
C ARG A 55 -6.33 11.54 17.15
N PRO A 56 -7.12 10.82 16.34
CA PRO A 56 -7.35 11.23 14.96
C PRO A 56 -8.05 12.61 14.92
N PRO A 57 -7.71 13.46 13.94
CA PRO A 57 -8.43 14.71 13.72
C PRO A 57 -9.88 14.41 13.28
N ALA A 58 -10.82 15.19 13.76
CA ALA A 58 -12.21 15.06 13.33
C ALA A 58 -12.34 15.22 11.79
N PRO A 59 -13.20 14.49 11.12
CA PRO A 59 -14.20 13.56 11.67
C PRO A 59 -13.74 12.09 11.76
N LEU A 60 -12.42 11.80 11.67
CA LEU A 60 -11.88 10.45 11.73
C LEU A 60 -12.08 9.82 13.12
N ASP A 61 -12.41 8.53 13.15
CA ASP A 61 -12.64 7.75 14.37
C ASP A 61 -11.96 6.37 14.26
N ALA A 62 -10.96 6.16 15.12
CA ALA A 62 -10.18 4.91 15.11
C ALA A 62 -11.02 3.67 15.46
N LYS A 63 -12.02 3.81 16.34
CA LYS A 63 -12.90 2.68 16.68
C LYS A 63 -13.81 2.32 15.51
N ARG A 64 -14.33 3.34 14.82
CA ARG A 64 -15.17 3.15 13.63
C ARG A 64 -14.36 2.51 12.50
N ALA A 65 -13.15 3.02 12.21
CA ALA A 65 -12.26 2.43 11.21
C ALA A 65 -11.96 0.96 11.50
N PHE A 66 -11.65 0.64 12.76
CA PHE A 66 -11.42 -0.74 13.17
C PHE A 66 -12.68 -1.61 13.07
N SER A 67 -13.86 -1.08 13.38
CA SER A 67 -15.13 -1.81 13.22
C SER A 67 -15.43 -2.17 11.76
N TYR A 68 -15.01 -1.32 10.80
CA TYR A 68 -15.10 -1.65 9.37
C TYR A 68 -14.19 -2.83 9.03
N LEU A 69 -12.94 -2.81 9.47
CA LEU A 69 -12.02 -3.91 9.30
C LEU A 69 -12.60 -5.23 9.86
N GLU A 70 -13.11 -5.21 11.10
CA GLU A 70 -13.72 -6.40 11.70
C GLU A 70 -14.91 -6.92 10.89
N ARG A 71 -15.74 -6.02 10.34
CA ARG A 71 -16.89 -6.40 9.51
C ARG A 71 -16.45 -7.06 8.20
N LEU A 72 -15.41 -6.54 7.55
CA LEU A 72 -14.82 -7.15 6.36
C LEU A 72 -14.26 -8.55 6.68
N CYS A 73 -13.50 -8.67 7.75
CA CYS A 73 -12.90 -9.94 8.17
C CYS A 73 -13.92 -11.00 8.57
N LYS A 74 -15.08 -10.61 9.12
CA LYS A 74 -16.18 -11.55 9.43
C LYS A 74 -16.76 -12.25 8.21
N ILE A 75 -16.57 -11.69 7.02
CA ILE A 75 -16.95 -12.35 5.75
C ILE A 75 -16.06 -13.59 5.52
N GLY A 76 -14.83 -13.54 5.97
CA GLY A 76 -13.80 -14.53 5.67
C GLY A 76 -13.05 -14.21 4.38
N SER A 77 -12.75 -15.22 3.56
CA SER A 77 -12.11 -15.00 2.26
C SER A 77 -13.01 -14.20 1.33
N ARG A 78 -12.42 -13.21 0.69
CA ARG A 78 -13.08 -12.30 -0.26
C ARG A 78 -12.45 -12.41 -1.64
N THR A 79 -11.99 -13.62 -1.97
CA THR A 79 -11.38 -13.90 -3.28
C THR A 79 -12.35 -13.60 -4.43
N THR A 80 -11.84 -13.02 -5.49
CA THR A 80 -12.58 -12.69 -6.72
C THR A 80 -13.49 -13.83 -7.19
N GLY A 81 -14.73 -13.49 -7.52
CA GLY A 81 -15.73 -14.43 -8.03
C GLY A 81 -16.39 -15.33 -6.96
N THR A 82 -16.06 -15.17 -5.68
CA THR A 82 -16.64 -15.96 -4.59
C THR A 82 -17.86 -15.29 -3.94
N ALA A 83 -18.62 -16.07 -3.16
CA ALA A 83 -19.73 -15.56 -2.38
C ALA A 83 -19.27 -14.51 -1.32
N GLY A 84 -18.06 -14.67 -0.76
CA GLY A 84 -17.48 -13.69 0.14
C GLY A 84 -17.21 -12.36 -0.55
N MET A 85 -16.68 -12.38 -1.76
CA MET A 85 -16.52 -11.16 -2.58
C MET A 85 -17.88 -10.49 -2.84
N LEU A 86 -18.90 -11.22 -3.23
CA LEU A 86 -20.25 -10.66 -3.46
C LEU A 86 -20.83 -10.01 -2.17
N GLN A 87 -20.57 -10.62 -1.02
CA GLN A 87 -21.00 -10.05 0.26
C GLN A 87 -20.27 -8.75 0.58
N GLN A 88 -18.95 -8.69 0.33
CA GLN A 88 -18.16 -7.48 0.52
C GLN A 88 -18.60 -6.36 -0.45
N GLN A 89 -18.84 -6.68 -1.70
CA GLN A 89 -19.34 -5.73 -2.70
C GLN A 89 -20.62 -5.04 -2.23
N ARG A 90 -21.60 -5.80 -1.74
CA ARG A 90 -22.84 -5.25 -1.18
C ARG A 90 -22.57 -4.37 0.04
N LEU A 91 -21.70 -4.81 0.94
CA LEU A 91 -21.34 -4.04 2.13
C LEU A 91 -20.73 -2.69 1.77
N LEU A 92 -19.84 -2.64 0.78
CA LEU A 92 -19.22 -1.39 0.30
C LEU A 92 -20.23 -0.50 -0.41
N GLU A 93 -21.06 -1.06 -1.30
CA GLU A 93 -22.12 -0.32 -1.99
C GLU A 93 -23.08 0.35 -1.00
N ASP A 94 -23.63 -0.43 -0.06
CA ASP A 94 -24.54 0.06 0.97
C ASP A 94 -23.89 1.16 1.84
N HIS A 95 -22.62 0.97 2.19
CA HIS A 95 -21.86 1.94 2.99
C HIS A 95 -21.74 3.29 2.27
N PHE A 96 -21.31 3.29 1.02
CA PHE A 96 -21.09 4.55 0.30
C PHE A 96 -22.40 5.21 -0.14
N VAL A 97 -23.43 4.44 -0.46
CA VAL A 97 -24.78 4.97 -0.70
C VAL A 97 -25.30 5.67 0.54
N ALA A 98 -25.15 5.08 1.74
CA ALA A 98 -25.56 5.70 3.01
C ALA A 98 -24.81 7.01 3.30
N LEU A 99 -23.62 7.20 2.78
CA LEU A 99 -22.84 8.43 2.89
C LEU A 99 -23.14 9.45 1.78
N GLY A 100 -24.09 9.16 0.89
CA GLY A 100 -24.46 10.01 -0.25
C GLY A 100 -23.54 9.86 -1.47
N GLY A 101 -22.67 8.86 -1.47
CA GLY A 101 -21.86 8.49 -2.62
C GLY A 101 -22.69 7.82 -3.71
N LYS A 102 -22.12 7.75 -4.91
CA LYS A 102 -22.69 7.02 -6.05
C LYS A 102 -21.68 5.97 -6.48
N PRO A 103 -21.75 4.74 -5.92
CA PRO A 103 -20.89 3.65 -6.33
C PRO A 103 -21.13 3.28 -7.80
N GLU A 104 -20.07 3.12 -8.56
CA GLU A 104 -20.09 2.67 -9.94
C GLU A 104 -19.24 1.41 -10.06
N TRP A 105 -19.78 0.36 -10.70
CA TRP A 105 -19.06 -0.88 -10.93
C TRP A 105 -18.45 -0.89 -12.32
N GLN A 106 -17.11 -1.01 -12.38
CA GLN A 106 -16.39 -1.29 -13.61
C GLN A 106 -16.24 -2.81 -13.73
N VAL A 107 -17.06 -3.43 -14.58
CA VAL A 107 -17.21 -4.89 -14.69
C VAL A 107 -16.53 -5.39 -15.95
N PHE A 108 -15.74 -6.46 -15.82
CA PHE A 108 -15.14 -7.16 -16.96
C PHE A 108 -14.93 -8.65 -16.65
N MET A 109 -14.64 -9.42 -17.68
CA MET A 109 -14.38 -10.85 -17.56
C MET A 109 -12.90 -11.13 -17.62
N HIS A 110 -12.43 -11.99 -16.72
CA HIS A 110 -11.06 -12.47 -16.69
C HIS A 110 -11.01 -13.99 -16.64
N LYS A 111 -9.91 -14.58 -17.11
CA LYS A 111 -9.74 -16.04 -17.11
C LYS A 111 -9.24 -16.50 -15.73
N HIS A 112 -10.04 -17.28 -15.03
CA HIS A 112 -9.64 -17.81 -13.72
C HIS A 112 -8.40 -18.72 -13.84
N PRO A 113 -7.34 -18.51 -13.08
CA PRO A 113 -6.03 -19.15 -13.26
C PRO A 113 -6.05 -20.67 -13.20
N LEU A 114 -6.86 -21.25 -12.30
CA LEU A 114 -6.92 -22.72 -12.14
C LEU A 114 -7.92 -23.38 -13.07
N THR A 115 -9.11 -22.78 -13.24
CA THR A 115 -10.21 -23.47 -13.94
C THR A 115 -10.24 -23.14 -15.43
N GLY A 116 -9.59 -22.04 -15.84
CA GLY A 116 -9.67 -21.50 -17.18
C GLY A 116 -11.05 -20.94 -17.57
N GLN A 117 -12.02 -20.99 -16.66
CA GLN A 117 -13.35 -20.41 -16.89
C GLN A 117 -13.31 -18.88 -16.73
N GLN A 118 -14.28 -18.21 -17.36
CA GLN A 118 -14.44 -16.78 -17.18
C GLN A 118 -14.97 -16.49 -15.78
N VAL A 119 -14.34 -15.57 -15.08
CA VAL A 119 -14.77 -15.03 -13.80
C VAL A 119 -15.02 -13.54 -13.95
N GLU A 120 -16.08 -13.06 -13.33
CA GLU A 120 -16.40 -11.64 -13.31
C GLU A 120 -15.50 -10.92 -12.30
N VAL A 121 -14.81 -9.88 -12.76
CA VAL A 121 -13.97 -8.99 -11.96
C VAL A 121 -14.65 -7.62 -11.91
N LYS A 122 -14.69 -7.00 -10.74
CA LYS A 122 -15.40 -5.74 -10.52
C LYS A 122 -14.59 -4.73 -9.72
N ASN A 123 -14.09 -3.71 -10.37
CA ASN A 123 -13.60 -2.56 -9.62
C ASN A 123 -14.79 -1.70 -9.14
N LEU A 124 -14.71 -1.21 -7.90
CA LEU A 124 -15.67 -0.24 -7.38
C LEU A 124 -15.08 1.16 -7.46
N ILE A 125 -15.83 2.10 -8.02
CA ILE A 125 -15.45 3.51 -8.12
C ILE A 125 -16.50 4.35 -7.40
N VAL A 126 -16.06 5.17 -6.43
CA VAL A 126 -16.93 6.12 -5.74
C VAL A 126 -16.40 7.53 -5.97
N ARG A 127 -17.14 8.34 -6.74
CA ARG A 127 -16.72 9.70 -7.10
C ARG A 127 -17.27 10.73 -6.15
N TRP A 128 -16.35 11.49 -5.53
CA TRP A 128 -16.66 12.67 -4.75
C TRP A 128 -16.34 13.93 -5.54
N LYS A 129 -17.20 14.97 -5.41
CA LYS A 129 -17.09 16.21 -6.19
C LYS A 129 -17.00 15.92 -7.69
N PRO A 130 -17.99 15.23 -8.29
CA PRO A 130 -17.93 14.79 -9.69
C PRO A 130 -17.93 15.93 -10.70
N GLU A 131 -18.35 17.14 -10.29
CA GLU A 131 -18.29 18.36 -11.07
C GLU A 131 -16.85 18.87 -11.34
N LEU A 132 -15.88 18.44 -10.51
CA LEU A 132 -14.48 18.85 -10.65
C LEU A 132 -13.75 17.90 -11.60
N LYS A 133 -13.25 18.45 -12.72
CA LYS A 133 -12.61 17.66 -13.79
C LYS A 133 -11.18 17.23 -13.46
N GLN A 134 -10.44 18.05 -12.71
CA GLN A 134 -9.14 17.66 -12.18
C GLN A 134 -9.36 16.83 -10.92
N ARG A 135 -8.86 15.62 -10.92
CA ARG A 135 -9.14 14.64 -9.89
C ARG A 135 -7.87 13.99 -9.34
N VAL A 136 -8.00 13.37 -8.19
CA VAL A 136 -6.98 12.50 -7.61
C VAL A 136 -7.60 11.14 -7.30
N LEU A 137 -6.76 10.10 -7.31
CA LEU A 137 -7.14 8.74 -6.97
C LEU A 137 -6.73 8.43 -5.53
N LEU A 138 -7.62 7.83 -4.76
CA LEU A 138 -7.31 7.10 -3.54
C LEU A 138 -7.70 5.65 -3.77
N CYS A 139 -6.72 4.75 -3.76
CA CYS A 139 -6.91 3.38 -4.21
C CYS A 139 -6.57 2.37 -3.11
N SER A 140 -7.18 1.22 -3.19
CA SER A 140 -6.79 0.00 -2.49
C SER A 140 -7.23 -1.20 -3.30
N HIS A 141 -6.59 -2.38 -3.15
CA HIS A 141 -7.26 -3.60 -3.53
C HIS A 141 -8.24 -3.99 -2.43
N TYR A 142 -9.27 -4.79 -2.76
CA TYR A 142 -10.27 -5.21 -1.79
C TYR A 142 -10.55 -6.72 -1.84
N ASP A 143 -10.00 -7.42 -2.82
CA ASP A 143 -9.99 -8.88 -2.83
C ASP A 143 -9.02 -9.45 -1.79
N THR A 144 -9.13 -10.73 -1.54
CA THR A 144 -8.15 -11.48 -0.78
C THR A 144 -7.53 -12.55 -1.64
N ARG A 145 -6.29 -12.84 -1.35
CA ARG A 145 -5.60 -14.00 -1.89
C ARG A 145 -6.43 -15.26 -1.69
N PRO A 146 -6.42 -16.21 -2.66
CA PRO A 146 -7.18 -17.45 -2.53
C PRO A 146 -6.75 -18.33 -1.35
N TYR A 147 -5.45 -18.30 -1.02
CA TYR A 147 -4.86 -19.09 0.05
C TYR A 147 -3.72 -18.33 0.73
N PRO A 148 -3.44 -18.61 2.02
CA PRO A 148 -2.29 -18.08 2.73
C PRO A 148 -1.00 -18.85 2.34
N ASP A 149 -0.54 -18.67 1.10
CA ASP A 149 0.51 -19.47 0.46
C ASP A 149 1.88 -19.37 1.13
N GLN A 150 2.09 -18.36 2.01
CA GLN A 150 3.29 -18.20 2.84
C GLN A 150 3.11 -18.83 4.24
N ASP A 151 1.94 -19.38 4.56
CA ASP A 151 1.72 -20.02 5.87
C ASP A 151 2.54 -21.30 5.99
N PRO A 152 3.46 -21.42 6.99
CA PRO A 152 4.35 -22.54 7.11
C PRO A 152 3.67 -23.85 7.53
N LYS A 153 2.43 -23.77 8.07
CA LYS A 153 1.69 -24.92 8.57
C LYS A 153 0.54 -25.32 7.68
N ASN A 154 -0.15 -24.34 7.10
CA ASN A 154 -1.35 -24.60 6.30
C ASN A 154 -1.45 -23.63 5.11
N PRO A 155 -0.61 -23.77 4.07
CA PRO A 155 -0.57 -22.87 2.92
C PRO A 155 -1.81 -22.96 2.01
N ARG A 156 -2.77 -23.82 2.34
CA ARG A 156 -4.08 -23.95 1.67
C ARG A 156 -5.24 -23.65 2.63
N GLY A 157 -4.93 -23.04 3.78
CA GLY A 157 -5.92 -22.67 4.79
C GLY A 157 -6.81 -21.50 4.37
N LEU A 158 -7.52 -20.94 5.33
CA LEU A 158 -8.33 -19.76 5.12
C LEU A 158 -7.44 -18.50 5.25
N PHE A 159 -7.40 -17.68 4.21
CA PHE A 159 -6.80 -16.36 4.26
C PHE A 159 -7.89 -15.31 4.53
N VAL A 160 -7.73 -14.56 5.62
CA VAL A 160 -8.69 -13.52 6.03
C VAL A 160 -8.30 -12.16 5.47
N GLY A 161 -7.00 -11.89 5.27
CA GLY A 161 -6.51 -10.64 4.71
C GLY A 161 -6.98 -9.42 5.51
N ALA A 162 -6.64 -9.39 6.81
CA ALA A 162 -7.08 -8.28 7.66
C ALA A 162 -6.28 -7.01 7.37
N ASN A 163 -4.97 -7.12 7.34
CA ASN A 163 -4.10 -6.01 6.92
C ASN A 163 -4.08 -5.90 5.41
N ASP A 164 -3.93 -7.03 4.75
CA ASP A 164 -3.78 -7.23 3.33
C ASP A 164 -5.15 -7.12 2.63
N GLY A 165 -5.36 -5.99 1.96
CA GLY A 165 -6.61 -5.50 1.37
C GLY A 165 -7.69 -5.03 2.36
N GLY A 166 -7.76 -5.62 3.57
CA GLY A 166 -8.79 -5.27 4.54
C GLY A 166 -8.59 -3.91 5.20
N SER A 167 -7.37 -3.58 5.60
CA SER A 167 -7.06 -2.35 6.33
C SER A 167 -7.24 -1.10 5.46
N SER A 168 -6.77 -1.14 4.23
CA SER A 168 -6.89 -0.04 3.27
C SER A 168 -8.34 0.15 2.79
N THR A 169 -9.07 -0.95 2.59
CA THR A 169 -10.53 -0.90 2.35
C THR A 169 -11.25 -0.20 3.51
N ALA A 170 -10.94 -0.56 4.77
CA ALA A 170 -11.51 0.09 5.95
C ALA A 170 -11.13 1.57 6.07
N LEU A 171 -9.91 1.94 5.66
CA LEU A 171 -9.48 3.34 5.59
C LEU A 171 -10.33 4.15 4.61
N LEU A 172 -10.57 3.65 3.40
CA LEU A 172 -11.42 4.34 2.42
C LEU A 172 -12.87 4.45 2.90
N MET A 173 -13.39 3.42 3.59
CA MET A 173 -14.70 3.50 4.23
C MET A 173 -14.74 4.62 5.29
N GLU A 174 -13.68 4.76 6.08
CA GLU A 174 -13.56 5.81 7.10
C GLU A 174 -13.46 7.20 6.46
N LEU A 175 -12.66 7.37 5.40
CA LEU A 175 -12.55 8.62 4.65
C LEU A 175 -13.87 9.04 3.98
N GLY A 176 -14.76 8.11 3.69
CA GLY A 176 -16.11 8.38 3.20
C GLY A 176 -16.93 9.28 4.13
N HIS A 177 -16.62 9.34 5.42
CA HIS A 177 -17.24 10.27 6.37
C HIS A 177 -16.69 11.70 6.30
N ALA A 178 -15.45 11.84 5.83
CA ALA A 178 -14.73 13.12 5.78
C ALA A 178 -14.85 13.80 4.42
N VAL A 179 -14.45 13.10 3.36
CA VAL A 179 -14.24 13.66 2.01
C VAL A 179 -15.47 14.38 1.43
N PRO A 180 -16.72 13.87 1.57
CA PRO A 180 -17.89 14.59 1.05
C PRO A 180 -18.10 15.98 1.67
N LYS A 181 -17.62 16.17 2.90
CA LYS A 181 -17.83 17.40 3.70
C LYS A 181 -16.67 18.39 3.57
N MET A 182 -15.56 17.99 2.92
CA MET A 182 -14.40 18.86 2.73
C MET A 182 -14.64 19.88 1.61
N ASP A 183 -14.10 21.09 1.79
CA ASP A 183 -14.01 22.10 0.71
C ASP A 183 -12.81 21.79 -0.18
N LEU A 184 -12.98 20.81 -1.06
CA LEU A 184 -11.94 20.36 -1.96
C LEU A 184 -11.94 21.18 -3.27
N LYS A 185 -10.74 21.40 -3.81
CA LYS A 185 -10.53 22.10 -5.10
C LYS A 185 -10.29 21.12 -6.25
N VAL A 186 -10.20 19.82 -5.95
CA VAL A 186 -10.07 18.71 -6.90
C VAL A 186 -11.14 17.66 -6.61
N GLY A 187 -11.57 16.93 -7.63
CA GLY A 187 -12.40 15.77 -7.46
C GLY A 187 -11.59 14.61 -6.85
N VAL A 188 -12.26 13.74 -6.12
CA VAL A 188 -11.62 12.57 -5.50
C VAL A 188 -12.36 11.33 -5.93
N ASP A 189 -11.64 10.34 -6.44
CA ASP A 189 -12.17 9.02 -6.73
C ASP A 189 -11.58 8.02 -5.74
N PHE A 190 -12.44 7.32 -5.00
CA PHE A 190 -12.05 6.11 -4.32
C PHE A 190 -12.18 4.96 -5.31
N VAL A 191 -11.11 4.20 -5.49
CA VAL A 191 -11.09 3.06 -6.41
C VAL A 191 -10.65 1.82 -5.64
N PHE A 192 -11.51 0.83 -5.61
CA PHE A 192 -11.22 -0.48 -5.01
C PHE A 192 -10.95 -1.46 -6.15
N PHE A 193 -9.72 -1.94 -6.25
CA PHE A 193 -9.32 -2.88 -7.28
C PHE A 193 -9.66 -4.31 -6.87
N ASP A 194 -10.26 -5.06 -7.78
CA ASP A 194 -10.53 -6.49 -7.64
C ASP A 194 -9.44 -7.28 -8.37
N ALA A 195 -9.22 -8.49 -7.93
CA ALA A 195 -8.25 -9.41 -8.53
C ALA A 195 -6.80 -8.86 -8.58
N GLU A 196 -6.40 -8.11 -7.56
CA GLU A 196 -5.00 -7.80 -7.35
C GLU A 196 -4.23 -9.10 -7.09
N GLU A 197 -4.81 -9.98 -6.27
CA GLU A 197 -4.23 -11.20 -5.76
C GLU A 197 -4.90 -12.49 -6.25
N LEU A 198 -5.60 -12.47 -7.40
CA LEU A 198 -6.20 -13.69 -7.96
C LEU A 198 -5.13 -14.62 -8.55
N VAL A 199 -4.17 -14.96 -7.72
CA VAL A 199 -3.03 -15.82 -8.09
C VAL A 199 -2.96 -17.06 -7.20
N TYR A 200 -2.39 -18.10 -7.75
CA TYR A 200 -2.19 -19.38 -7.08
C TYR A 200 -0.74 -19.79 -7.19
N ILE A 201 -0.19 -20.37 -6.13
CA ILE A 201 1.14 -20.97 -6.16
C ILE A 201 1.00 -22.49 -6.28
N ASP A 202 1.49 -23.04 -7.38
CA ASP A 202 1.51 -24.48 -7.61
C ASP A 202 2.93 -24.92 -7.96
N ASN A 203 3.48 -25.83 -7.16
CA ASN A 203 4.86 -26.33 -7.30
C ASN A 203 5.90 -25.21 -7.49
N GLY A 204 5.75 -24.09 -6.78
CA GLY A 204 6.62 -22.91 -6.85
C GLY A 204 6.43 -22.03 -8.08
N MET A 205 5.44 -22.32 -8.91
CA MET A 205 5.04 -21.48 -10.05
C MET A 205 3.82 -20.63 -9.67
N THR A 206 3.84 -19.37 -10.08
CA THR A 206 2.67 -18.48 -9.99
C THR A 206 1.76 -18.74 -11.18
N LEU A 207 0.49 -19.04 -10.89
CA LEU A 207 -0.58 -19.17 -11.88
C LEU A 207 -1.50 -17.95 -11.74
N GLY A 208 -1.75 -17.26 -12.83
CA GLY A 208 -2.53 -16.02 -12.89
C GLY A 208 -1.68 -14.78 -13.00
N ASP A 209 -2.35 -13.66 -13.08
CA ASP A 209 -1.77 -12.34 -13.21
C ASP A 209 -2.07 -11.52 -11.95
N TYR A 210 -1.09 -10.75 -11.48
CA TYR A 210 -1.29 -9.74 -10.44
C TYR A 210 -1.88 -8.46 -11.04
N PHE A 211 -2.52 -7.65 -10.22
CA PHE A 211 -2.96 -6.27 -10.56
C PHE A 211 -3.97 -6.24 -11.71
N VAL A 212 -4.81 -7.27 -11.83
CA VAL A 212 -5.77 -7.41 -12.96
C VAL A 212 -6.74 -6.23 -12.99
N GLY A 213 -7.30 -5.86 -11.83
CA GLY A 213 -8.26 -4.76 -11.72
C GLY A 213 -7.67 -3.40 -12.06
N SER A 214 -6.50 -3.08 -11.49
CA SER A 214 -5.83 -1.80 -11.76
C SER A 214 -5.27 -1.70 -13.18
N THR A 215 -4.81 -2.83 -13.75
CA THR A 215 -4.41 -2.89 -15.17
C THR A 215 -5.58 -2.53 -16.07
N TYR A 216 -6.74 -3.20 -15.88
CA TYR A 216 -7.93 -2.88 -16.65
C TYR A 216 -8.39 -1.43 -16.47
N PHE A 217 -8.39 -0.92 -15.23
CA PHE A 217 -8.74 0.47 -14.94
C PHE A 217 -7.82 1.44 -15.69
N ALA A 218 -6.51 1.21 -15.66
CA ALA A 218 -5.53 2.03 -16.35
C ALA A 218 -5.69 2.01 -17.87
N GLU A 219 -5.97 0.84 -18.46
CA GLU A 219 -6.25 0.68 -19.89
C GLU A 219 -7.51 1.43 -20.31
N GLN A 220 -8.57 1.40 -19.49
CA GLN A 220 -9.80 2.15 -19.78
C GLN A 220 -9.58 3.66 -19.79
N ILE A 221 -8.74 4.19 -18.92
CA ILE A 221 -8.37 5.63 -18.91
C ILE A 221 -7.71 6.02 -20.23
N VAL A 222 -6.84 5.17 -20.76
CA VAL A 222 -6.11 5.45 -22.01
C VAL A 222 -7.00 5.26 -23.24
N SER A 223 -7.81 4.21 -23.26
CA SER A 223 -8.62 3.84 -24.43
C SER A 223 -9.89 4.70 -24.60
N ALA A 224 -10.41 5.23 -23.50
CA ALA A 224 -11.61 6.08 -23.50
C ALA A 224 -11.32 7.44 -22.85
N PRO A 225 -10.58 8.33 -23.52
CA PRO A 225 -10.25 9.65 -22.98
C PRO A 225 -11.53 10.41 -22.61
N THR A 226 -11.56 10.90 -21.37
CA THR A 226 -12.64 11.74 -20.86
C THR A 226 -12.14 13.16 -20.64
N GLU A 227 -13.05 14.09 -20.35
CA GLU A 227 -12.67 15.43 -19.88
C GLU A 227 -12.01 15.42 -18.48
N THR A 228 -12.08 14.27 -17.81
CA THR A 228 -11.49 14.06 -16.48
C THR A 228 -9.99 13.79 -16.60
N THR A 229 -9.19 14.49 -15.80
CA THR A 229 -7.74 14.28 -15.72
C THR A 229 -7.33 13.94 -14.29
N TYR A 230 -6.57 12.87 -14.15
CA TYR A 230 -5.99 12.51 -12.86
C TYR A 230 -4.59 13.10 -12.69
N ARG A 231 -4.39 13.84 -11.61
CA ARG A 231 -3.12 14.53 -11.32
C ARG A 231 -2.15 13.66 -10.53
N ALA A 232 -2.68 12.86 -9.65
CA ALA A 232 -1.94 11.98 -8.76
C ALA A 232 -2.83 10.86 -8.23
N GLY A 233 -2.20 9.79 -7.76
CA GLY A 233 -2.83 8.69 -7.05
C GLY A 233 -2.08 8.36 -5.76
N ILE A 234 -2.81 7.92 -4.75
CA ILE A 234 -2.27 7.29 -3.55
C ILE A 234 -2.93 5.92 -3.44
N LEU A 235 -2.13 4.89 -3.64
CA LEU A 235 -2.48 3.53 -3.27
C LEU A 235 -2.18 3.35 -1.79
N MET A 236 -3.00 2.62 -1.11
CA MET A 236 -2.78 2.21 0.28
C MET A 236 -2.94 0.71 0.37
N ASP A 237 -1.95 0.04 0.93
CA ASP A 237 -1.98 -1.36 1.21
C ASP A 237 -1.30 -1.69 2.54
N MET A 238 -1.81 -2.71 3.25
CA MET A 238 -1.27 -3.21 4.52
C MET A 238 -0.98 -2.11 5.57
N ILE A 239 -1.88 -1.13 5.72
CA ILE A 239 -1.69 0.06 6.58
C ILE A 239 -2.28 -0.07 7.99
N GLY A 240 -2.71 -1.25 8.37
CA GLY A 240 -3.40 -1.49 9.63
C GLY A 240 -2.54 -2.07 10.76
N ASP A 241 -1.29 -2.46 10.51
CA ASP A 241 -0.44 -3.10 11.52
C ASP A 241 -0.39 -2.30 12.82
N LYS A 242 -0.50 -2.98 13.98
CA LYS A 242 -0.31 -2.36 15.29
C LYS A 242 1.07 -1.75 15.48
N GLU A 243 2.07 -2.31 14.80
CA GLU A 243 3.47 -1.86 14.82
C GLU A 243 3.83 -1.13 13.52
N LEU A 244 2.90 -0.35 12.97
CA LEU A 244 2.98 0.32 11.68
C LEU A 244 4.33 0.97 11.40
N GLN A 245 4.96 0.59 10.28
CA GLN A 245 6.24 1.11 9.83
C GLN A 245 6.24 1.33 8.30
N LEU A 246 5.96 2.54 7.90
CA LEU A 246 5.87 2.93 6.51
C LEU A 246 7.21 3.48 6.00
N SER A 247 7.71 2.94 4.91
CA SER A 247 8.91 3.43 4.24
C SER A 247 8.60 3.82 2.79
N TRP A 248 9.48 4.60 2.15
CA TRP A 248 9.39 4.78 0.73
C TRP A 248 9.67 3.46 0.02
N ASP A 249 8.83 3.11 -0.94
CA ASP A 249 9.16 2.08 -1.91
C ASP A 249 9.89 2.68 -3.13
N GLU A 250 10.77 1.89 -3.73
CA GLU A 250 11.60 2.32 -4.85
C GLU A 250 10.76 2.69 -6.09
N VAL A 251 9.69 1.95 -6.35
CA VAL A 251 8.83 2.16 -7.53
C VAL A 251 8.07 3.47 -7.40
N SER A 252 7.45 3.73 -6.24
CA SER A 252 6.81 5.01 -5.93
C SER A 252 7.78 6.17 -6.07
N PHE A 253 8.99 6.01 -5.53
CA PHE A 253 10.01 7.06 -5.60
C PHE A 253 10.52 7.30 -7.02
N LYS A 254 10.56 6.27 -7.85
CA LYS A 254 10.92 6.36 -9.26
C LYS A 254 9.88 7.14 -10.09
N TYR A 255 8.59 6.86 -9.88
CA TYR A 255 7.52 7.42 -10.72
C TYR A 255 6.94 8.73 -10.17
N ALA A 256 6.84 8.88 -8.85
CA ALA A 256 6.20 10.01 -8.19
C ALA A 256 6.99 10.57 -7.00
N PRO A 257 8.30 10.92 -7.14
CA PRO A 257 9.15 11.31 -6.02
C PRO A 257 8.70 12.58 -5.31
N LEU A 258 8.06 13.51 -6.01
CA LEU A 258 7.55 14.74 -5.41
C LEU A 258 6.33 14.46 -4.53
N LEU A 259 5.42 13.61 -5.00
CA LEU A 259 4.26 13.17 -4.24
C LEU A 259 4.67 12.39 -2.98
N ALA A 260 5.63 11.46 -3.09
CA ALA A 260 6.16 10.74 -1.95
C ALA A 260 6.74 11.68 -0.88
N LYS A 261 7.55 12.67 -1.30
CA LYS A 261 8.12 13.68 -0.39
C LYS A 261 7.04 14.56 0.25
N GLU A 262 6.02 14.96 -0.50
CA GLU A 262 4.89 15.74 -0.01
C GLU A 262 4.12 14.99 1.08
N VAL A 263 3.74 13.75 0.82
CA VAL A 263 2.97 12.91 1.73
C VAL A 263 3.76 12.61 3.02
N TRP A 264 5.04 12.22 2.92
CA TRP A 264 5.90 12.01 4.09
C TRP A 264 6.22 13.31 4.83
N GLY A 265 6.27 14.45 4.13
CA GLY A 265 6.38 15.78 4.73
C GLY A 265 5.18 16.09 5.62
N ILE A 266 3.97 15.80 5.15
CA ILE A 266 2.73 15.93 5.93
C ILE A 266 2.75 15.02 7.17
N ALA A 267 3.15 13.76 7.00
CA ALA A 267 3.26 12.84 8.14
C ALA A 267 4.22 13.37 9.22
N LYS A 268 5.36 13.93 8.80
CA LYS A 268 6.32 14.58 9.72
C LYS A 268 5.69 15.79 10.44
N GLU A 269 4.95 16.64 9.75
CA GLU A 269 4.25 17.78 10.35
C GLU A 269 3.20 17.35 11.37
N LEU A 270 2.53 16.21 11.12
CA LEU A 270 1.58 15.60 12.05
C LEU A 270 2.27 14.85 13.20
N GLY A 271 3.60 14.77 13.22
CA GLY A 271 4.39 14.11 14.25
C GLY A 271 4.34 12.58 14.21
N LEU A 272 3.99 12.00 13.04
CA LEU A 272 3.86 10.56 12.83
C LEU A 272 5.23 9.95 12.52
N LYS A 273 5.78 9.22 13.50
CA LYS A 273 7.11 8.59 13.41
C LYS A 273 7.09 7.30 12.59
N GLU A 274 5.93 6.77 12.36
CA GLU A 274 5.69 5.57 11.55
C GLU A 274 6.10 5.76 10.09
N PHE A 275 6.13 6.99 9.59
CA PHE A 275 6.54 7.34 8.23
C PHE A 275 8.05 7.61 8.17
N SER A 276 8.83 6.61 7.80
CA SER A 276 10.29 6.70 7.63
C SER A 276 10.66 7.16 6.22
N PRO A 277 11.40 8.27 6.03
CA PRO A 277 11.80 8.75 4.71
C PRO A 277 13.03 7.98 4.18
N ARG A 278 12.95 6.68 4.12
CA ARG A 278 13.99 5.79 3.61
C ARG A 278 13.40 4.84 2.57
N VAL A 279 14.13 4.60 1.50
CA VAL A 279 13.79 3.54 0.54
C VAL A 279 14.30 2.21 1.11
N LEU A 280 13.39 1.31 1.45
CA LEU A 280 13.73 0.00 2.03
C LEU A 280 13.37 -1.14 1.10
N HIS A 281 12.32 -0.99 0.29
CA HIS A 281 11.77 -2.06 -0.55
C HIS A 281 11.59 -1.59 -1.99
N SER A 282 11.50 -2.54 -2.91
CA SER A 282 11.08 -2.34 -4.30
C SER A 282 9.80 -3.15 -4.48
N ILE A 283 8.66 -2.48 -4.35
CA ILE A 283 7.35 -3.12 -4.29
C ILE A 283 6.67 -3.01 -5.65
N ARG A 284 6.02 -4.09 -6.05
CA ARG A 284 5.15 -4.13 -7.22
C ARG A 284 3.74 -4.32 -6.71
N ASP A 285 2.86 -3.38 -7.07
CA ASP A 285 1.49 -3.32 -6.61
C ASP A 285 0.63 -2.56 -7.64
N ASP A 286 -0.65 -2.36 -7.36
CA ASP A 286 -1.64 -1.67 -8.20
C ASP A 286 -1.22 -0.27 -8.66
N HIS A 287 -0.31 0.41 -7.93
CA HIS A 287 0.24 1.69 -8.39
C HIS A 287 1.11 1.55 -9.66
N LEU A 288 1.60 0.34 -9.94
CA LEU A 288 2.46 0.10 -11.10
C LEU A 288 1.70 0.27 -12.43
N PRO A 289 0.54 -0.36 -12.69
CA PRO A 289 -0.27 -0.10 -13.87
C PRO A 289 -0.70 1.36 -14.00
N LEU A 290 -1.06 2.04 -12.90
CA LEU A 290 -1.43 3.45 -12.90
C LEU A 290 -0.29 4.34 -13.42
N ASN A 291 0.93 4.08 -12.96
CA ASN A 291 2.13 4.78 -13.42
C ASN A 291 2.52 4.40 -14.84
N GLN A 292 2.51 3.10 -15.18
CA GLN A 292 3.08 2.61 -16.43
C GLN A 292 2.13 2.73 -17.61
N ILE A 293 0.83 2.50 -17.41
CA ILE A 293 -0.19 2.50 -18.46
C ILE A 293 -0.87 3.86 -18.50
N ALA A 294 -1.57 4.23 -17.42
CA ALA A 294 -2.34 5.48 -17.37
C ALA A 294 -1.48 6.74 -17.22
N LYS A 295 -0.18 6.62 -16.92
CA LYS A 295 0.74 7.75 -16.68
C LYS A 295 0.29 8.69 -15.56
N ILE A 296 -0.42 8.16 -14.58
CA ILE A 296 -0.85 8.88 -13.39
C ILE A 296 0.24 8.72 -12.32
N PRO A 297 0.93 9.81 -11.90
CA PRO A 297 1.91 9.73 -10.82
C PRO A 297 1.25 9.18 -9.55
N THR A 298 1.58 7.95 -9.18
CA THR A 298 0.94 7.25 -8.07
C THR A 298 2.01 6.68 -7.14
N ILE A 299 1.85 6.91 -5.85
CA ILE A 299 2.63 6.26 -4.79
C ILE A 299 1.84 5.16 -4.11
N ASP A 300 2.58 4.27 -3.48
CA ASP A 300 2.05 3.27 -2.59
C ASP A 300 2.46 3.59 -1.14
N ILE A 301 1.49 3.62 -0.24
CA ILE A 301 1.69 3.71 1.21
C ILE A 301 1.46 2.31 1.76
N ILE A 302 2.55 1.60 2.01
CA ILE A 302 2.51 0.19 2.40
C ILE A 302 3.45 -0.11 3.57
N ASP A 303 2.97 -0.93 4.50
CA ASP A 303 3.80 -1.57 5.52
C ASP A 303 4.19 -2.98 5.07
N PHE A 304 5.32 -3.07 4.39
CA PHE A 304 5.78 -4.35 3.85
C PHE A 304 6.55 -5.23 4.87
N ASP A 305 6.86 -4.68 6.04
CA ASP A 305 7.57 -5.39 7.12
C ASP A 305 6.63 -5.91 8.22
N TYR A 306 5.50 -6.44 7.82
CA TYR A 306 4.42 -6.95 8.67
C TYR A 306 4.80 -8.28 9.38
N PRO A 307 5.01 -8.31 10.71
CA PRO A 307 4.71 -7.28 11.69
C PRO A 307 5.81 -6.23 11.92
N THR A 308 7.08 -6.49 11.76
CA THR A 308 8.13 -5.47 11.92
C THR A 308 9.44 -5.81 11.22
N ILE A 309 10.23 -4.77 10.85
CA ILE A 309 11.61 -4.91 10.38
C ILE A 309 12.47 -5.66 11.43
N ALA A 310 12.25 -5.42 12.72
CA ALA A 310 13.02 -6.02 13.80
C ALA A 310 12.88 -7.54 13.85
N SER A 311 11.72 -8.07 13.50
CA SER A 311 11.48 -9.51 13.46
C SER A 311 12.20 -10.20 12.30
N ARG A 312 12.61 -9.47 11.27
CA ARG A 312 13.11 -9.98 9.99
C ARG A 312 12.21 -11.08 9.37
N SER A 313 10.95 -11.06 9.74
CA SER A 313 9.98 -12.10 9.44
C SER A 313 8.69 -11.43 9.00
N ARG A 314 8.32 -11.64 7.75
CA ARG A 314 6.97 -11.33 7.25
C ARG A 314 5.99 -12.42 7.69
N SER A 315 5.97 -12.73 8.99
CA SER A 315 5.27 -13.88 9.53
C SER A 315 3.75 -13.76 9.47
N HIS A 316 3.22 -12.58 9.15
CA HIS A 316 1.78 -12.37 8.97
C HIS A 316 1.38 -12.22 7.50
N TRP A 317 2.27 -11.66 6.66
CA TRP A 317 2.01 -11.47 5.24
C TRP A 317 1.74 -12.80 4.53
N HIS A 318 0.62 -12.90 3.84
CA HIS A 318 0.13 -14.09 3.14
C HIS A 318 0.04 -15.34 4.01
N THR A 319 -0.22 -15.18 5.31
CA THR A 319 -0.38 -16.28 6.25
C THR A 319 -1.74 -16.25 6.94
N MET A 320 -2.13 -17.35 7.59
CA MET A 320 -3.33 -17.40 8.43
C MET A 320 -3.25 -16.48 9.65
N ALA A 321 -2.09 -15.88 9.92
CA ALA A 321 -1.89 -14.93 11.01
C ALA A 321 -2.35 -13.52 10.66
N ASP A 322 -2.66 -13.22 9.39
CA ASP A 322 -3.22 -11.91 8.99
C ASP A 322 -4.69 -11.80 9.42
N THR A 323 -4.87 -11.41 10.66
CA THR A 323 -6.16 -11.37 11.37
C THR A 323 -6.35 -10.03 12.09
N PRO A 324 -7.59 -9.60 12.40
CA PRO A 324 -7.87 -8.28 12.98
C PRO A 324 -7.10 -7.98 14.26
N ASP A 325 -6.75 -9.01 15.07
CA ASP A 325 -5.98 -8.83 16.28
C ASP A 325 -4.54 -8.36 16.06
N LYS A 326 -4.04 -8.39 14.82
CA LYS A 326 -2.75 -7.81 14.43
C LYS A 326 -2.87 -6.34 14.03
N CYS A 327 -4.08 -5.89 13.70
CA CYS A 327 -4.36 -4.55 13.21
C CYS A 327 -4.85 -3.60 14.31
N SER A 328 -4.83 -2.30 13.99
CA SER A 328 -5.23 -1.22 14.89
C SER A 328 -5.94 -0.11 14.10
N GLY A 329 -7.06 0.36 14.65
CA GLY A 329 -7.74 1.54 14.10
C GLY A 329 -6.92 2.83 14.23
N GLU A 330 -5.98 2.88 15.18
CA GLU A 330 -5.05 4.01 15.29
C GLU A 330 -4.13 4.07 14.07
N SER A 331 -3.57 2.94 13.65
CA SER A 331 -2.72 2.84 12.46
C SER A 331 -3.49 3.28 11.21
N ILE A 332 -4.69 2.72 11.00
CA ILE A 332 -5.58 3.11 9.90
C ILE A 332 -5.84 4.62 9.90
N THR A 333 -6.16 5.21 11.06
CA THR A 333 -6.47 6.64 11.12
C THR A 333 -5.26 7.56 11.07
N LYS A 334 -4.06 7.09 11.39
CA LYS A 334 -2.79 7.82 11.13
C LYS A 334 -2.59 8.04 9.64
N VAL A 335 -2.72 6.99 8.85
CA VAL A 335 -2.63 7.08 7.39
C VAL A 335 -3.77 7.92 6.83
N ALA A 336 -5.01 7.70 7.29
CA ALA A 336 -6.16 8.50 6.88
C ALA A 336 -5.98 10.00 7.16
N ALA A 337 -5.36 10.38 8.28
CA ALA A 337 -5.07 11.78 8.61
C ALA A 337 -4.07 12.42 7.66
N VAL A 338 -3.04 11.68 7.26
CA VAL A 338 -2.06 12.13 6.25
C VAL A 338 -2.74 12.36 4.91
N VAL A 339 -3.50 11.38 4.43
CA VAL A 339 -4.24 11.46 3.17
C VAL A 339 -5.26 12.60 3.19
N MET A 340 -6.04 12.74 4.26
CA MET A 340 -7.01 13.82 4.42
C MET A 340 -6.33 15.20 4.39
N THR A 341 -5.19 15.35 5.05
CA THR A 341 -4.41 16.60 5.06
C THR A 341 -3.84 16.89 3.67
N TRP A 342 -3.37 15.86 2.97
CA TRP A 342 -2.90 15.99 1.59
C TRP A 342 -4.03 16.47 0.65
N LEU A 343 -5.23 15.89 0.75
CA LEU A 343 -6.40 16.32 -0.03
C LEU A 343 -6.74 17.79 0.20
N GLN A 344 -6.67 18.28 1.45
CA GLN A 344 -6.95 19.67 1.80
C GLN A 344 -5.98 20.66 1.17
N ARG A 345 -4.77 20.23 0.83
CA ARG A 345 -3.70 21.04 0.24
C ARG A 345 -3.75 21.07 -1.28
N GLN A 346 -4.59 20.25 -1.91
CA GLN A 346 -4.68 20.21 -3.35
C GLN A 346 -5.29 21.50 -3.88
N LYS A 347 -4.62 22.10 -4.87
CA LYS A 347 -5.06 23.32 -5.55
C LYS A 347 -5.73 22.97 -6.88
N PRO A 348 -6.57 23.85 -7.45
CA PRO A 348 -7.16 23.64 -8.76
C PRO A 348 -6.14 23.38 -9.86
#